data_67f32d46cc81eaca35661a97e89db3d6
#
_entry.id   67f32d46cc81eaca35661a97e89db3d6
#
_cell.length_a   1.000
_cell.length_b   1.000
_cell.length_c   1.000
_cell.angle_alpha   90.00
_cell.angle_beta   90.00
_cell.angle_gamma   90.00
#
_symmetry.space_group_name_H-M   'P 1'
#
loop_
_entity.id
_entity.type
_entity.pdbx_description
1 polymer ?
#
loop_
_entity_poly.entity_id
_entity_poly.type
_entity_poly.pdbx_seq_one_letter_code
_entity_poly.pdbx_strand_id
1 'polypeptide(L)'
;AADELGFYVATELPFWGEWTPAIADALAPEGEAILRAYGHHPSFVLLSLGNEHRGDRAARAGLVARLRALDPSRLYAQGANNDLETPSLAPHDDCWITARLPAADGTRRYVNVRGAHATPDRADGHLQTGPGGTRTDYRAAIAASPLPVVSHEIGQYATYPRYAEIARHRGVFAAHNLERFRAKAEAAGLRARADDFARASSALAALCYREEIEAALRTPGFGGFELLGLQDFPGQGTALVGLLDVFLESKGAISPAEFRRFCAPHVLLARFDRHTWTAGVTFIADLEFAHYGPADFTPGEVRWSLGEAAGSLPAPAAAHGGLRPLGRLECRLPDTARACRLELTLTHVPSGATNAYPLWVYPAANTPVPPGLVLTRRFDAAAESTLAAGGTVVLCADAARPFPGTPGGGFTPDFWCWSMFKNVPGTLGLAIDATHPALACFPTETHSNWQWFHLAGAAQPVGLDALPAGLRPIIEVIDNPERAQRLGLIFEVRVGPGRLLVCGLDLPALGATHPEARALLSSLLRYAASPAFAPEVPVEPAALVTALHG
;
A
#
# COMPACT_ATOMS: atom_id res chain seq x y z
N ALA A 1 31.84 -1.90 -1.18
CA ALA A 1 30.69 -1.30 -0.46
C ALA A 1 29.74 -2.39 0.04
N ALA A 2 29.18 -3.27 -0.84
CA ALA A 2 28.24 -4.32 -0.41
C ALA A 2 28.88 -5.29 0.61
N ASP A 3 30.10 -5.72 0.40
CA ASP A 3 30.86 -6.57 1.32
C ASP A 3 31.03 -5.90 2.70
N GLU A 4 31.32 -4.60 2.71
CA GLU A 4 31.52 -3.82 3.93
C GLU A 4 30.21 -3.60 4.71
N LEU A 5 29.11 -3.46 3.98
CA LEU A 5 27.79 -3.20 4.56
C LEU A 5 27.02 -4.48 4.87
N GLY A 6 27.47 -5.64 4.40
CA GLY A 6 26.81 -6.93 4.59
C GLY A 6 25.57 -7.13 3.72
N PHE A 7 25.53 -6.51 2.54
CA PHE A 7 24.44 -6.73 1.57
C PHE A 7 24.74 -7.93 0.68
N TYR A 8 23.74 -8.74 0.43
CA TYR A 8 23.78 -9.72 -0.65
C TYR A 8 23.46 -9.05 -1.98
N VAL A 9 24.18 -9.47 -3.03
CA VAL A 9 24.01 -8.96 -4.38
C VAL A 9 23.56 -10.10 -5.29
N ALA A 10 22.42 -9.92 -5.92
CA ALA A 10 21.93 -10.70 -7.05
C ALA A 10 22.20 -9.90 -8.33
N THR A 11 22.99 -10.44 -9.26
CA THR A 11 23.33 -9.78 -10.52
C THR A 11 22.53 -10.40 -11.65
N GLU A 12 21.99 -9.57 -12.54
CA GLU A 12 21.29 -10.02 -13.74
C GLU A 12 22.13 -9.75 -15.00
N LEU A 13 21.99 -10.64 -16.00
CA LEU A 13 22.51 -10.35 -17.34
C LEU A 13 21.63 -9.27 -18.00
N PRO A 14 22.21 -8.43 -18.87
CA PRO A 14 21.52 -7.29 -19.48
C PRO A 14 20.57 -7.71 -20.62
N PHE A 15 19.60 -8.58 -20.33
CA PHE A 15 18.64 -9.07 -21.32
C PHE A 15 17.23 -9.19 -20.75
N TRP A 16 16.28 -8.77 -21.56
CA TRP A 16 14.83 -8.91 -21.34
C TRP A 16 14.15 -9.28 -22.66
N GLY A 17 13.41 -10.39 -22.69
CA GLY A 17 12.70 -10.79 -23.90
C GLY A 17 12.73 -12.28 -24.21
N GLU A 18 12.64 -12.60 -25.51
CA GLU A 18 12.54 -13.95 -26.02
C GLU A 18 13.93 -14.60 -26.23
N TRP A 19 14.15 -15.71 -25.55
CA TRP A 19 15.40 -16.47 -25.63
C TRP A 19 15.47 -17.37 -26.86
N THR A 20 16.66 -17.42 -27.44
CA THR A 20 17.07 -18.35 -28.50
C THR A 20 18.48 -18.87 -28.16
N PRO A 21 18.96 -19.97 -28.80
CA PRO A 21 20.34 -20.40 -28.67
C PRO A 21 21.37 -19.30 -29.00
N ALA A 22 21.10 -18.48 -30.01
CA ALA A 22 21.98 -17.36 -30.38
C ALA A 22 22.09 -16.28 -29.28
N ILE A 23 21.00 -16.01 -28.54
CA ILE A 23 21.00 -15.09 -27.38
C ILE A 23 21.83 -15.71 -26.25
N ALA A 24 21.68 -17.00 -25.96
CA ALA A 24 22.49 -17.69 -24.95
C ALA A 24 23.99 -17.61 -25.27
N ASP A 25 24.36 -17.85 -26.52
CA ASP A 25 25.74 -17.76 -27.00
C ASP A 25 26.27 -16.32 -26.89
N ALA A 26 25.46 -15.32 -27.21
CA ALA A 26 25.85 -13.91 -27.13
C ALA A 26 26.08 -13.43 -25.69
N LEU A 27 25.24 -13.91 -24.72
CA LEU A 27 25.33 -13.52 -23.32
C LEU A 27 26.32 -14.34 -22.47
N ALA A 28 26.74 -15.51 -22.96
CA ALA A 28 27.66 -16.36 -22.22
C ALA A 28 28.99 -15.64 -21.88
N PRO A 29 29.66 -14.92 -22.80
CA PRO A 29 30.88 -14.18 -22.48
C PRO A 29 30.68 -13.11 -21.40
N GLU A 30 29.50 -12.44 -21.36
CA GLU A 30 29.17 -11.44 -20.34
C GLU A 30 29.03 -12.09 -18.96
N GLY A 31 28.24 -13.18 -18.85
CA GLY A 31 28.11 -13.93 -17.60
C GLY A 31 29.44 -14.45 -17.08
N GLU A 32 30.31 -14.99 -17.95
CA GLU A 32 31.64 -15.43 -17.59
C GLU A 32 32.54 -14.27 -17.14
N ALA A 33 32.45 -13.11 -17.79
CA ALA A 33 33.20 -11.92 -17.41
C ALA A 33 32.80 -11.41 -16.04
N ILE A 34 31.49 -11.39 -15.74
CA ILE A 34 30.93 -11.03 -14.41
C ILE A 34 31.51 -11.97 -13.34
N LEU A 35 31.47 -13.29 -13.56
CA LEU A 35 31.99 -14.27 -12.59
C LEU A 35 33.49 -14.10 -12.37
N ARG A 36 34.29 -13.89 -13.43
CA ARG A 36 35.73 -13.69 -13.31
C ARG A 36 36.11 -12.37 -12.63
N ALA A 37 35.34 -11.29 -12.92
CA ALA A 37 35.64 -9.96 -12.38
C ALA A 37 35.21 -9.82 -10.93
N TYR A 38 34.03 -10.35 -10.56
CA TYR A 38 33.40 -10.11 -9.28
C TYR A 38 33.23 -11.36 -8.41
N GLY A 39 33.57 -12.54 -8.88
CA GLY A 39 33.45 -13.80 -8.15
C GLY A 39 34.22 -13.86 -6.82
N HIS A 40 35.15 -12.95 -6.57
CA HIS A 40 35.90 -12.86 -5.30
C HIS A 40 35.13 -12.07 -4.22
N HIS A 41 33.99 -11.43 -4.53
CA HIS A 41 33.17 -10.69 -3.57
C HIS A 41 32.23 -11.63 -2.83
N PRO A 42 32.30 -11.74 -1.49
CA PRO A 42 31.39 -12.59 -0.71
C PRO A 42 29.93 -12.12 -0.75
N SER A 43 29.69 -10.84 -1.01
CA SER A 43 28.35 -10.29 -1.20
C SER A 43 27.66 -10.79 -2.47
N PHE A 44 28.40 -11.14 -3.50
CA PHE A 44 27.84 -11.63 -4.77
C PHE A 44 27.39 -13.09 -4.61
N VAL A 45 26.13 -13.31 -4.30
CA VAL A 45 25.57 -14.62 -3.93
C VAL A 45 24.76 -15.29 -5.03
N LEU A 46 24.19 -14.54 -5.96
CA LEU A 46 23.29 -15.05 -7.00
C LEU A 46 23.62 -14.43 -8.35
N LEU A 47 23.65 -15.25 -9.40
CA LEU A 47 23.63 -14.79 -10.80
C LEU A 47 22.33 -15.26 -11.47
N SER A 48 21.53 -14.30 -11.92
CA SER A 48 20.30 -14.51 -12.68
C SER A 48 20.50 -14.16 -14.16
N LEU A 49 19.77 -14.80 -15.06
CA LEU A 49 19.82 -14.47 -16.48
C LEU A 49 19.04 -13.20 -16.84
N GLY A 50 18.26 -12.63 -15.93
CA GLY A 50 17.48 -11.41 -16.13
C GLY A 50 16.00 -11.56 -15.75
N ASN A 51 15.09 -10.82 -16.42
CA ASN A 51 13.71 -10.66 -16.03
C ASN A 51 12.73 -10.99 -17.16
N GLU A 52 11.59 -11.61 -16.82
CA GLU A 52 10.40 -11.85 -17.68
C GLU A 52 10.73 -12.55 -19.01
N HIS A 53 11.59 -13.52 -18.96
CA HIS A 53 12.01 -14.25 -20.14
C HIS A 53 10.91 -15.15 -20.70
N ARG A 54 10.95 -15.30 -22.02
CA ARG A 54 10.14 -16.22 -22.83
C ARG A 54 11.05 -17.03 -23.76
N GLY A 55 10.47 -17.96 -24.53
CA GLY A 55 11.18 -18.67 -25.60
C GLY A 55 11.96 -19.89 -25.11
N ASP A 56 13.14 -20.12 -25.63
CA ASP A 56 13.88 -21.38 -25.49
C ASP A 56 14.38 -21.62 -24.05
N ARG A 57 13.68 -22.50 -23.32
CA ARG A 57 14.04 -22.90 -21.95
C ARG A 57 15.31 -23.74 -21.90
N ALA A 58 15.58 -24.54 -22.95
CA ALA A 58 16.78 -25.36 -22.99
C ALA A 58 18.04 -24.50 -23.16
N ALA A 59 17.95 -23.44 -23.96
CA ALA A 59 19.04 -22.47 -24.11
C ALA A 59 19.33 -21.74 -22.78
N ARG A 60 18.29 -21.32 -22.03
CA ARG A 60 18.48 -20.73 -20.69
C ARG A 60 19.12 -21.72 -19.72
N ALA A 61 18.61 -22.94 -19.64
CA ALA A 61 19.15 -23.99 -18.77
C ALA A 61 20.60 -24.33 -19.11
N GLY A 62 20.93 -24.40 -20.41
CA GLY A 62 22.28 -24.65 -20.88
C GLY A 62 23.29 -23.54 -20.48
N LEU A 63 22.86 -22.27 -20.54
CA LEU A 63 23.70 -21.16 -20.11
C LEU A 63 23.89 -21.19 -18.58
N VAL A 64 22.86 -21.41 -17.77
CA VAL A 64 23.01 -21.56 -16.32
C VAL A 64 23.97 -22.70 -15.98
N ALA A 65 23.84 -23.88 -16.63
CA ALA A 65 24.74 -25.01 -16.41
C ALA A 65 26.19 -24.66 -16.75
N ARG A 66 26.44 -23.91 -17.83
CA ARG A 66 27.77 -23.44 -18.23
C ARG A 66 28.37 -22.48 -17.20
N LEU A 67 27.61 -21.49 -16.74
CA LEU A 67 28.07 -20.51 -15.75
C LEU A 67 28.34 -21.16 -14.39
N ARG A 68 27.48 -22.10 -13.97
CA ARG A 68 27.67 -22.90 -12.74
C ARG A 68 28.92 -23.77 -12.80
N ALA A 69 29.25 -24.34 -13.97
CA ALA A 69 30.47 -25.11 -14.13
C ALA A 69 31.73 -24.25 -13.96
N LEU A 70 31.63 -22.94 -14.28
CA LEU A 70 32.73 -21.99 -14.08
C LEU A 70 32.91 -21.58 -12.61
N ASP A 71 31.79 -21.32 -11.93
CA ASP A 71 31.77 -20.98 -10.49
C ASP A 71 30.63 -21.69 -9.77
N PRO A 72 30.87 -22.86 -9.14
CA PRO A 72 29.85 -23.60 -8.43
C PRO A 72 29.54 -23.06 -7.02
N SER A 73 30.20 -21.99 -6.59
CA SER A 73 30.04 -21.42 -5.25
C SER A 73 28.85 -20.46 -5.14
N ARG A 74 28.19 -20.11 -6.24
CA ARG A 74 27.08 -19.17 -6.35
C ARG A 74 25.75 -19.89 -6.49
N LEU A 75 24.68 -19.17 -6.14
CA LEU A 75 23.33 -19.53 -6.53
C LEU A 75 23.04 -19.04 -7.95
N TYR A 76 22.16 -19.75 -8.65
CA TYR A 76 21.77 -19.43 -10.03
C TYR A 76 20.27 -19.49 -10.20
N ALA A 77 19.76 -18.59 -11.05
CA ALA A 77 18.38 -18.61 -11.53
C ALA A 77 18.33 -18.32 -13.04
N GLN A 78 17.41 -18.95 -13.75
CA GLN A 78 17.18 -18.67 -15.17
C GLN A 78 16.48 -17.33 -15.43
N GLY A 79 16.22 -16.57 -14.40
CA GLY A 79 15.58 -15.28 -14.43
C GLY A 79 14.43 -15.19 -13.44
N ALA A 80 13.94 -13.97 -13.26
CA ALA A 80 12.79 -13.65 -12.44
C ALA A 80 11.53 -13.56 -13.31
N ASN A 81 10.35 -13.90 -12.76
CA ASN A 81 9.05 -13.79 -13.44
C ASN A 81 8.99 -14.43 -14.84
N ASN A 82 9.77 -15.45 -15.09
CA ASN A 82 9.81 -16.09 -16.40
C ASN A 82 8.47 -16.76 -16.74
N ASP A 83 8.09 -16.69 -18.02
CA ASP A 83 6.89 -17.33 -18.55
C ASP A 83 5.63 -16.97 -17.73
N LEU A 84 5.40 -15.69 -17.43
CA LEU A 84 4.37 -15.16 -16.52
C LEU A 84 2.97 -15.73 -16.70
N GLU A 85 2.60 -16.11 -17.91
CA GLU A 85 1.27 -16.68 -18.20
C GLU A 85 1.17 -18.17 -17.77
N THR A 86 2.31 -18.84 -17.68
CA THR A 86 2.43 -20.25 -17.29
C THR A 86 3.66 -20.45 -16.41
N PRO A 87 3.68 -19.84 -15.21
CA PRO A 87 4.86 -19.90 -14.36
C PRO A 87 5.21 -21.35 -14.05
N SER A 88 6.46 -21.69 -14.23
CA SER A 88 6.97 -23.04 -13.97
C SER A 88 8.42 -22.96 -13.55
N LEU A 89 8.80 -23.86 -12.64
CA LEU A 89 10.18 -23.98 -12.21
C LEU A 89 11.04 -24.50 -13.36
N ALA A 90 12.22 -23.94 -13.50
CA ALA A 90 13.17 -24.33 -14.52
C ALA A 90 14.26 -25.27 -13.96
N PRO A 91 14.84 -26.16 -14.78
CA PRO A 91 16.00 -26.98 -14.38
C PRO A 91 17.18 -26.10 -14.01
N HIS A 92 17.94 -26.49 -12.99
CA HIS A 92 19.15 -25.81 -12.50
C HIS A 92 18.94 -24.49 -11.74
N ASP A 93 17.70 -24.09 -11.43
CA ASP A 93 17.46 -23.00 -10.50
C ASP A 93 17.73 -23.44 -9.06
N ASP A 94 18.34 -22.58 -8.24
CA ASP A 94 18.55 -22.81 -6.80
C ASP A 94 17.42 -22.18 -5.97
N CYS A 95 16.72 -21.20 -6.54
CA CYS A 95 15.52 -20.57 -5.97
C CYS A 95 14.55 -20.17 -7.08
N TRP A 96 13.29 -20.03 -6.73
CA TRP A 96 12.25 -19.56 -7.66
C TRP A 96 11.95 -18.10 -7.41
N ILE A 97 12.49 -17.23 -8.25
CA ILE A 97 12.28 -15.77 -8.16
C ILE A 97 11.06 -15.43 -9.00
N THR A 98 9.93 -15.11 -8.36
CA THR A 98 8.67 -14.89 -9.08
C THR A 98 7.64 -14.10 -8.25
N ALA A 99 6.77 -13.38 -8.94
CA ALA A 99 5.57 -12.77 -8.36
C ALA A 99 4.39 -13.75 -8.28
N ARG A 100 4.45 -14.87 -9.04
CA ARG A 100 3.34 -15.82 -9.23
C ARG A 100 3.81 -17.26 -9.18
N LEU A 101 2.98 -18.11 -8.59
CA LEU A 101 3.16 -19.56 -8.57
C LEU A 101 1.93 -20.25 -9.17
N PRO A 102 2.06 -21.44 -9.77
CA PRO A 102 0.90 -22.21 -10.17
C PRO A 102 -0.04 -22.44 -8.98
N ALA A 103 -1.34 -22.27 -9.17
CA ALA A 103 -2.30 -22.59 -8.11
C ALA A 103 -2.37 -24.12 -7.88
N ALA A 104 -2.15 -24.54 -6.64
CA ALA A 104 -2.11 -25.97 -6.29
C ALA A 104 -3.47 -26.67 -6.46
N ASP A 105 -4.58 -25.96 -6.35
CA ASP A 105 -5.94 -26.47 -6.42
C ASP A 105 -6.53 -26.48 -7.85
N GLY A 106 -5.81 -25.96 -8.83
CA GLY A 106 -6.25 -25.86 -10.22
C GLY A 106 -7.44 -24.93 -10.48
N THR A 107 -7.96 -24.25 -9.44
CA THR A 107 -9.10 -23.33 -9.58
C THR A 107 -8.71 -22.02 -10.27
N ARG A 108 -7.43 -21.67 -10.21
CA ARG A 108 -6.82 -20.50 -10.84
C ARG A 108 -5.58 -20.93 -11.62
N ARG A 109 -5.15 -20.12 -12.57
CA ARG A 109 -3.87 -20.35 -13.27
C ARG A 109 -2.67 -20.21 -12.34
N TYR A 110 -2.74 -19.21 -11.43
CA TYR A 110 -1.66 -18.87 -10.51
C TYR A 110 -2.20 -18.21 -9.24
N VAL A 111 -1.36 -18.17 -8.23
CA VAL A 111 -1.50 -17.40 -6.99
C VAL A 111 -0.35 -16.43 -6.87
N ASN A 112 -0.63 -15.26 -6.30
CA ASN A 112 0.39 -14.22 -6.11
C ASN A 112 1.12 -14.41 -4.78
N VAL A 113 2.39 -13.99 -4.76
CA VAL A 113 3.23 -13.87 -3.56
C VAL A 113 3.66 -12.42 -3.34
N ARG A 114 2.77 -11.47 -3.65
CA ARG A 114 2.97 -10.02 -3.55
C ARG A 114 1.78 -9.35 -2.88
N GLY A 115 2.03 -8.19 -2.24
CA GLY A 115 1.01 -7.39 -1.58
C GLY A 115 0.07 -6.69 -2.53
N ALA A 116 0.59 -6.03 -3.55
CA ALA A 116 -0.16 -5.55 -4.69
C ALA A 116 0.34 -6.24 -5.96
N HIS A 117 -0.57 -6.64 -6.82
CA HIS A 117 -0.24 -7.20 -8.13
C HIS A 117 -1.33 -6.84 -9.13
N ALA A 118 -0.93 -6.40 -10.30
CA ALA A 118 -1.83 -6.11 -11.40
C ALA A 118 -1.37 -6.78 -12.70
N THR A 119 -2.34 -7.19 -13.50
CA THR A 119 -2.17 -7.61 -14.88
C THR A 119 -3.06 -6.73 -15.76
N PRO A 120 -2.96 -6.77 -17.09
CA PRO A 120 -3.84 -5.99 -17.96
C PRO A 120 -5.34 -6.20 -17.71
N ASP A 121 -5.74 -7.34 -17.15
CA ASP A 121 -7.12 -7.76 -16.94
C ASP A 121 -7.59 -7.75 -15.48
N ARG A 122 -6.68 -7.68 -14.49
CA ARG A 122 -7.07 -7.70 -13.06
C ARG A 122 -6.01 -7.16 -12.10
N ALA A 123 -6.48 -6.77 -10.91
CA ALA A 123 -5.68 -6.43 -9.74
C ALA A 123 -6.03 -7.39 -8.61
N ASP A 124 -5.08 -8.18 -8.09
CA ASP A 124 -5.36 -9.32 -7.22
C ASP A 124 -4.32 -9.61 -6.12
N GLY A 125 -3.51 -8.65 -5.74
CA GLY A 125 -2.67 -8.74 -4.54
C GLY A 125 -3.51 -8.71 -3.24
N HIS A 126 -2.96 -9.19 -2.14
CA HIS A 126 -3.71 -9.26 -0.87
C HIS A 126 -4.06 -7.88 -0.28
N LEU A 127 -3.31 -6.85 -0.58
CA LEU A 127 -3.64 -5.47 -0.21
C LEU A 127 -4.80 -4.89 -1.03
N GLN A 128 -5.09 -5.47 -2.20
CA GLN A 128 -6.19 -5.04 -3.06
C GLN A 128 -7.48 -5.83 -2.77
N THR A 129 -7.37 -7.08 -2.32
CA THR A 129 -8.50 -8.01 -2.21
C THR A 129 -8.67 -8.66 -0.85
N GLY A 130 -7.71 -8.50 0.05
CA GLY A 130 -7.68 -9.14 1.36
C GLY A 130 -8.47 -8.39 2.44
N PRO A 131 -8.47 -8.91 3.67
CA PRO A 131 -9.30 -8.43 4.76
C PRO A 131 -8.76 -7.20 5.52
N GLY A 132 -7.57 -6.68 5.17
CA GLY A 132 -7.00 -5.49 5.83
C GLY A 132 -6.46 -5.71 7.25
N GLY A 133 -6.10 -6.95 7.60
CA GLY A 133 -5.41 -7.30 8.83
C GLY A 133 -3.97 -7.76 8.56
N THR A 134 -3.32 -8.31 9.60
CA THR A 134 -1.93 -8.78 9.54
C THR A 134 -1.81 -10.31 9.49
N ARG A 135 -2.86 -11.05 9.12
CA ARG A 135 -2.82 -12.52 9.09
C ARG A 135 -2.32 -13.11 7.78
N THR A 136 -2.27 -12.31 6.73
CA THR A 136 -1.87 -12.80 5.40
C THR A 136 -0.44 -13.31 5.40
N ASP A 137 -0.25 -14.47 4.81
CA ASP A 137 1.05 -15.05 4.45
C ASP A 137 0.93 -15.82 3.12
N TYR A 138 2.06 -16.28 2.60
CA TYR A 138 2.14 -17.00 1.34
C TYR A 138 2.36 -18.51 1.49
N ARG A 139 2.15 -19.05 2.69
CA ARG A 139 2.40 -20.48 3.02
C ARG A 139 1.68 -21.43 2.05
N ALA A 140 0.40 -21.17 1.78
CA ALA A 140 -0.37 -21.99 0.86
C ALA A 140 0.12 -21.86 -0.59
N ALA A 141 0.58 -20.67 -0.98
CA ALA A 141 1.10 -20.43 -2.32
C ALA A 141 2.41 -21.18 -2.59
N ILE A 142 3.32 -21.19 -1.62
CA ILE A 142 4.65 -21.81 -1.78
C ILE A 142 4.69 -23.31 -1.48
N ALA A 143 3.61 -23.90 -0.94
CA ALA A 143 3.59 -25.29 -0.44
C ALA A 143 3.98 -26.34 -1.48
N ALA A 144 3.73 -26.09 -2.75
CA ALA A 144 4.06 -27.01 -3.85
C ALA A 144 5.45 -26.74 -4.46
N SER A 145 6.16 -25.70 -4.05
CA SER A 145 7.48 -25.41 -4.59
C SER A 145 8.55 -26.30 -3.91
N PRO A 146 9.37 -27.01 -4.68
CA PRO A 146 10.48 -27.78 -4.12
C PRO A 146 11.70 -26.92 -3.77
N LEU A 147 11.71 -25.65 -4.18
CA LEU A 147 12.79 -24.69 -3.95
C LEU A 147 12.27 -23.50 -3.12
N PRO A 148 13.19 -22.79 -2.44
CA PRO A 148 12.85 -21.53 -1.82
C PRO A 148 12.27 -20.55 -2.84
N VAL A 149 11.15 -19.91 -2.49
CA VAL A 149 10.51 -18.89 -3.33
C VAL A 149 10.94 -17.51 -2.85
N VAL A 150 11.41 -16.69 -3.79
CA VAL A 150 11.73 -15.27 -3.56
C VAL A 150 10.66 -14.44 -4.27
N SER A 151 9.96 -13.59 -3.53
CA SER A 151 9.00 -12.67 -4.13
C SER A 151 9.72 -11.59 -4.92
N HIS A 152 9.49 -11.56 -6.22
CA HIS A 152 10.12 -10.63 -7.13
C HIS A 152 9.36 -9.32 -7.23
N GLU A 153 10.08 -8.19 -7.25
CA GLU A 153 9.55 -6.84 -7.47
C GLU A 153 8.43 -6.45 -6.50
N ILE A 154 8.58 -6.74 -5.20
CA ILE A 154 7.59 -6.27 -4.23
C ILE A 154 7.59 -4.75 -4.15
N GLY A 155 6.44 -4.18 -3.75
CA GLY A 155 6.23 -2.75 -3.69
C GLY A 155 5.51 -2.25 -4.92
N GLN A 156 6.16 -1.41 -5.73
CA GLN A 156 5.56 -0.79 -6.92
C GLN A 156 4.35 0.12 -6.60
N TYR A 157 4.35 0.73 -5.40
CA TYR A 157 3.31 1.64 -4.94
C TYR A 157 3.62 3.07 -5.39
N ALA A 158 2.91 3.55 -6.42
CA ALA A 158 3.14 4.87 -6.98
C ALA A 158 2.82 6.00 -5.98
N THR A 159 3.60 7.07 -6.04
CA THR A 159 3.42 8.28 -5.24
C THR A 159 3.20 9.49 -6.13
N TYR A 160 2.62 10.56 -5.57
CA TYR A 160 2.41 11.80 -6.32
C TYR A 160 3.75 12.52 -6.57
N PRO A 161 3.95 13.13 -7.76
CA PRO A 161 5.20 13.77 -8.16
C PRO A 161 5.63 14.90 -7.24
N ARG A 162 6.91 14.98 -6.94
CA ARG A 162 7.55 16.08 -6.20
C ARG A 162 8.18 17.07 -7.19
N TYR A 163 7.46 18.12 -7.54
CA TYR A 163 7.90 19.06 -8.58
C TYR A 163 9.15 19.88 -8.22
N ALA A 164 9.54 19.92 -6.95
CA ALA A 164 10.81 20.51 -6.52
C ALA A 164 12.04 19.79 -7.11
N GLU A 165 11.90 18.52 -7.47
CA GLU A 165 12.98 17.74 -8.07
C GLU A 165 13.37 18.22 -9.46
N ILE A 166 12.47 18.89 -10.19
CA ILE A 166 12.71 19.40 -11.55
C ILE A 166 13.97 20.26 -11.59
N ALA A 167 14.16 21.15 -10.61
CA ALA A 167 15.30 22.06 -10.55
C ALA A 167 16.65 21.35 -10.30
N ARG A 168 16.62 20.09 -9.89
CA ARG A 168 17.82 19.28 -9.61
C ARG A 168 18.33 18.54 -10.83
N HIS A 169 17.49 18.31 -11.84
CA HIS A 169 17.90 17.68 -13.10
C HIS A 169 18.77 18.66 -13.89
N ARG A 170 19.95 18.22 -14.28
CA ARG A 170 20.95 19.07 -14.95
C ARG A 170 21.60 18.29 -16.12
N GLY A 171 22.17 19.06 -17.06
CA GLY A 171 22.88 18.49 -18.20
C GLY A 171 21.94 17.87 -19.23
N VAL A 172 22.22 16.65 -19.67
CA VAL A 172 21.45 15.95 -20.69
C VAL A 172 20.16 15.31 -20.15
N PHE A 173 20.02 15.23 -18.84
CA PHE A 173 18.83 14.65 -18.21
C PHE A 173 17.86 15.76 -17.84
N ALA A 174 16.77 15.85 -18.57
CA ALA A 174 15.66 16.75 -18.27
C ALA A 174 14.51 15.97 -17.63
N ALA A 175 13.80 16.61 -16.70
CA ALA A 175 12.68 16.01 -15.97
C ALA A 175 11.36 16.09 -16.77
N HIS A 176 11.34 15.63 -18.02
CA HIS A 176 10.20 15.79 -18.94
C HIS A 176 8.88 15.23 -18.38
N ASN A 177 8.92 14.09 -17.68
CA ASN A 177 7.76 13.52 -17.02
C ASN A 177 7.20 14.45 -15.93
N LEU A 178 8.07 14.95 -15.04
CA LEU A 178 7.67 15.84 -13.95
C LEU A 178 7.18 17.19 -14.46
N GLU A 179 7.81 17.74 -15.50
CA GLU A 179 7.38 18.98 -16.17
C GLU A 179 5.99 18.83 -16.77
N ARG A 180 5.74 17.69 -17.45
CA ARG A 180 4.43 17.37 -18.02
C ARG A 180 3.36 17.22 -16.95
N PHE A 181 3.66 16.53 -15.86
CA PHE A 181 2.72 16.34 -14.74
C PHE A 181 2.46 17.66 -14.01
N ARG A 182 3.48 18.49 -13.84
CA ARG A 182 3.31 19.83 -13.28
C ARG A 182 2.36 20.67 -14.12
N ALA A 183 2.56 20.70 -15.42
CA ALA A 183 1.69 21.47 -16.33
C ALA A 183 0.23 20.97 -16.26
N LYS A 184 -0.01 19.66 -16.18
CA LYS A 184 -1.35 19.10 -15.98
C LYS A 184 -1.95 19.52 -14.63
N ALA A 185 -1.18 19.42 -13.55
CA ALA A 185 -1.62 19.83 -12.23
C ALA A 185 -1.94 21.34 -12.15
N GLU A 186 -1.17 22.18 -12.85
CA GLU A 186 -1.43 23.61 -13.00
C GLU A 186 -2.75 23.86 -13.74
N ALA A 187 -2.95 23.20 -14.89
CA ALA A 187 -4.18 23.32 -15.67
C ALA A 187 -5.43 22.84 -14.90
N ALA A 188 -5.29 21.83 -14.05
CA ALA A 188 -6.37 21.31 -13.21
C ALA A 188 -6.56 22.08 -11.88
N GLY A 189 -5.74 23.11 -11.61
CA GLY A 189 -5.79 23.85 -10.33
C GLY A 189 -5.26 23.08 -9.11
N LEU A 190 -4.53 21.98 -9.32
CA LEU A 190 -4.01 21.09 -8.27
C LEU A 190 -2.60 21.47 -7.79
N ARG A 191 -1.91 22.41 -8.46
CA ARG A 191 -0.51 22.72 -8.16
C ARG A 191 -0.25 23.08 -6.70
N ALA A 192 -1.17 23.81 -6.08
CA ALA A 192 -1.06 24.21 -4.67
C ALA A 192 -1.21 23.02 -3.69
N ARG A 193 -1.78 21.90 -4.14
CA ARG A 193 -1.98 20.69 -3.33
C ARG A 193 -0.87 19.65 -3.52
N ALA A 194 0.01 19.84 -4.51
CA ALA A 194 0.96 18.82 -4.94
C ALA A 194 1.85 18.29 -3.82
N ASP A 195 2.33 19.16 -2.94
CA ASP A 195 3.22 18.77 -1.83
C ASP A 195 2.46 18.00 -0.73
N ASP A 196 1.17 18.31 -0.51
CA ASP A 196 0.32 17.55 0.40
C ASP A 196 0.04 16.17 -0.18
N PHE A 197 -0.28 16.09 -1.47
CA PHE A 197 -0.50 14.83 -2.18
C PHE A 197 0.75 13.95 -2.19
N ALA A 198 1.92 14.53 -2.42
CA ALA A 198 3.18 13.80 -2.37
C ALA A 198 3.45 13.22 -0.97
N ARG A 199 3.23 14.00 0.10
CA ARG A 199 3.37 13.51 1.48
C ARG A 199 2.37 12.39 1.81
N ALA A 200 1.10 12.59 1.50
CA ALA A 200 0.05 11.64 1.82
C ALA A 200 0.20 10.32 1.06
N SER A 201 0.46 10.37 -0.24
CA SER A 201 0.68 9.17 -1.06
C SER A 201 1.95 8.41 -0.67
N SER A 202 3.03 9.11 -0.34
CA SER A 202 4.27 8.48 0.12
C SER A 202 4.09 7.79 1.48
N ALA A 203 3.34 8.39 2.41
CA ALA A 203 3.03 7.77 3.69
C ALA A 203 2.20 6.48 3.52
N LEU A 204 1.19 6.49 2.64
CA LEU A 204 0.42 5.30 2.30
C LEU A 204 1.29 4.23 1.64
N ALA A 205 2.14 4.59 0.68
CA ALA A 205 3.06 3.65 0.03
C ALA A 205 3.97 2.95 1.06
N ALA A 206 4.50 3.69 2.04
CA ALA A 206 5.31 3.12 3.11
C ALA A 206 4.55 2.08 3.97
N LEU A 207 3.25 2.32 4.25
CA LEU A 207 2.39 1.34 4.94
C LEU A 207 2.18 0.07 4.10
N CYS A 208 2.01 0.22 2.79
CA CYS A 208 1.87 -0.91 1.88
C CYS A 208 3.17 -1.72 1.77
N TYR A 209 4.33 -1.07 1.65
CA TYR A 209 5.65 -1.72 1.70
C TYR A 209 5.83 -2.53 2.99
N ARG A 210 5.46 -1.94 4.12
CA ARG A 210 5.56 -2.62 5.41
C ARG A 210 4.74 -3.91 5.44
N GLU A 211 3.46 -3.85 5.06
CA GLU A 211 2.59 -5.03 5.11
C GLU A 211 3.09 -6.13 4.17
N GLU A 212 3.58 -5.78 3.00
CA GLU A 212 4.10 -6.74 2.04
C GLU A 212 5.36 -7.43 2.55
N ILE A 213 6.30 -6.68 3.12
CA ILE A 213 7.51 -7.22 3.76
C ILE A 213 7.13 -8.10 4.96
N GLU A 214 6.21 -7.65 5.81
CA GLU A 214 5.77 -8.45 6.96
C GLU A 214 5.04 -9.72 6.52
N ALA A 215 4.26 -9.71 5.42
CA ALA A 215 3.63 -10.91 4.88
C ALA A 215 4.66 -11.95 4.42
N ALA A 216 5.75 -11.51 3.79
CA ALA A 216 6.88 -12.38 3.44
C ALA A 216 7.53 -12.97 4.71
N LEU A 217 7.81 -12.14 5.72
CA LEU A 217 8.40 -12.58 6.98
C LEU A 217 7.48 -13.51 7.80
N ARG A 218 6.15 -13.34 7.70
CA ARG A 218 5.15 -14.24 8.31
C ARG A 218 5.03 -15.59 7.60
N THR A 219 5.75 -15.81 6.50
CA THR A 219 5.67 -17.02 5.70
C THR A 219 6.82 -17.97 6.03
N PRO A 220 6.60 -19.07 6.77
CA PRO A 220 7.64 -20.04 7.05
C PRO A 220 8.17 -20.66 5.75
N GLY A 221 9.49 -20.76 5.61
CA GLY A 221 10.13 -21.33 4.44
C GLY A 221 10.16 -20.43 3.20
N PHE A 222 9.76 -19.17 3.33
CA PHE A 222 9.91 -18.18 2.26
C PHE A 222 11.39 -17.84 2.05
N GLY A 223 11.85 -17.81 0.81
CA GLY A 223 13.26 -17.57 0.47
C GLY A 223 13.68 -16.11 0.63
N GLY A 224 12.75 -15.18 0.50
CA GLY A 224 13.02 -13.75 0.59
C GLY A 224 12.17 -12.89 -0.32
N PHE A 225 12.57 -11.66 -0.50
CA PHE A 225 11.90 -10.70 -1.39
C PHE A 225 12.90 -9.73 -2.00
N GLU A 226 12.58 -9.23 -3.18
CA GLU A 226 13.31 -8.19 -3.90
C GLU A 226 12.41 -6.97 -4.07
N LEU A 227 12.88 -5.79 -3.66
CA LEU A 227 12.13 -4.54 -3.66
C LEU A 227 12.24 -3.84 -5.02
N LEU A 228 11.10 -3.48 -5.64
CA LEU A 228 11.07 -2.58 -6.80
C LEU A 228 10.14 -1.38 -6.48
N GLY A 229 10.67 -0.27 -6.08
CA GLY A 229 12.10 0.03 -6.05
C GLY A 229 12.48 0.75 -4.78
N LEU A 230 13.77 0.73 -4.51
CA LEU A 230 14.32 1.58 -3.46
C LEU A 230 14.19 3.07 -3.83
N GLN A 231 14.48 3.42 -5.09
CA GLN A 231 14.30 4.76 -5.64
C GLN A 231 13.28 4.77 -6.78
N ASP A 232 12.82 5.96 -7.15
CA ASP A 232 11.98 6.18 -8.31
C ASP A 232 12.66 5.70 -9.58
N PHE A 233 11.88 5.11 -10.49
CA PHE A 233 12.38 4.59 -11.75
C PHE A 233 12.16 5.61 -12.90
N PRO A 234 13.21 6.31 -13.36
CA PRO A 234 13.05 7.33 -14.41
C PRO A 234 12.86 6.73 -15.81
N GLY A 235 13.14 5.44 -15.99
CA GLY A 235 13.07 4.77 -17.30
C GLY A 235 11.64 4.62 -17.83
N GLN A 236 10.65 4.48 -16.94
CA GLN A 236 9.22 4.54 -17.27
C GLN A 236 8.61 5.73 -16.53
N GLY A 237 8.54 6.86 -17.12
CA GLY A 237 8.36 8.18 -16.54
C GLY A 237 7.23 8.41 -15.53
N THR A 238 6.35 7.44 -15.29
CA THR A 238 5.27 7.49 -14.29
C THR A 238 5.49 6.54 -13.10
N ALA A 239 6.55 5.75 -13.11
CA ALA A 239 6.86 4.81 -12.05
C ALA A 239 7.60 5.50 -10.87
N LEU A 240 6.88 6.37 -10.16
CA LEU A 240 7.38 7.10 -8.99
C LEU A 240 7.12 6.28 -7.72
N VAL A 241 7.71 5.08 -7.65
CA VAL A 241 7.40 4.05 -6.64
C VAL A 241 8.42 3.96 -5.51
N GLY A 242 9.54 4.69 -5.60
CA GLY A 242 10.63 4.61 -4.63
C GLY A 242 10.27 5.18 -3.26
N LEU A 243 10.90 4.65 -2.22
CA LEU A 243 11.02 5.31 -0.91
C LEU A 243 12.01 6.48 -0.97
N LEU A 244 12.94 6.40 -1.92
CA LEU A 244 13.89 7.45 -2.27
C LEU A 244 13.51 8.07 -3.62
N ASP A 245 13.93 9.29 -3.85
CA ASP A 245 13.86 9.94 -5.16
C ASP A 245 14.95 9.42 -6.13
N VAL A 246 14.96 9.89 -7.35
CA VAL A 246 15.95 9.47 -8.37
C VAL A 246 17.40 9.86 -8.01
N PHE A 247 17.58 10.72 -7.01
CA PHE A 247 18.90 11.14 -6.50
C PHE A 247 19.31 10.36 -5.26
N LEU A 248 18.58 9.28 -4.90
CA LEU A 248 18.78 8.44 -3.72
C LEU A 248 18.56 9.20 -2.39
N GLU A 249 17.76 10.27 -2.40
CA GLU A 249 17.40 11.01 -1.19
C GLU A 249 16.00 10.61 -0.71
N SER A 250 15.81 10.63 0.60
CA SER A 250 14.52 10.25 1.21
C SER A 250 13.39 11.16 0.75
N LYS A 251 12.27 10.57 0.34
CA LYS A 251 11.02 11.29 0.11
C LYS A 251 10.30 11.70 1.40
N GLY A 252 10.83 11.35 2.57
CA GLY A 252 10.23 11.64 3.86
C GLY A 252 9.02 10.77 4.21
N ALA A 253 8.79 9.68 3.47
CA ALA A 253 7.67 8.77 3.69
C ALA A 253 7.80 7.98 5.00
N ILE A 254 9.00 7.58 5.34
CA ILE A 254 9.33 6.77 6.51
C ILE A 254 10.79 7.04 6.93
N SER A 255 11.06 7.01 8.22
CA SER A 255 12.43 7.12 8.73
C SER A 255 13.16 5.76 8.64
N PRO A 256 14.52 5.76 8.56
CA PRO A 256 15.29 4.52 8.62
C PRO A 256 15.03 3.70 9.88
N ALA A 257 14.78 4.34 11.02
CA ALA A 257 14.48 3.67 12.28
C ALA A 257 13.13 2.95 12.25
N GLU A 258 12.10 3.56 11.64
CA GLU A 258 10.80 2.93 11.44
C GLU A 258 10.88 1.78 10.44
N PHE A 259 11.61 1.95 9.33
CA PHE A 259 11.79 0.90 8.32
C PHE A 259 12.48 -0.34 8.93
N ARG A 260 13.44 -0.14 9.83
CA ARG A 260 14.12 -1.24 10.54
C ARG A 260 13.21 -2.04 11.47
N ARG A 261 12.04 -1.54 11.87
CA ARG A 261 11.11 -2.29 12.70
C ARG A 261 10.54 -3.53 12.00
N PHE A 262 10.44 -3.49 10.67
CA PHE A 262 9.88 -4.57 9.85
C PHE A 262 10.81 -5.09 8.75
N CYS A 263 11.97 -4.47 8.54
CA CYS A 263 12.98 -4.91 7.59
C CYS A 263 14.36 -4.91 8.27
N ALA A 264 14.62 -5.95 9.04
CA ALA A 264 15.83 -6.13 9.86
C ALA A 264 16.09 -7.63 10.07
N PRO A 265 17.29 -8.03 10.53
CA PRO A 265 17.59 -9.42 10.86
C PRO A 265 16.67 -10.01 11.94
N HIS A 266 16.07 -9.18 12.78
CA HIS A 266 15.16 -9.56 13.86
C HIS A 266 13.90 -8.72 13.78
N VAL A 267 12.75 -9.35 13.51
CA VAL A 267 11.46 -8.65 13.41
C VAL A 267 10.41 -9.35 14.26
N LEU A 268 9.80 -8.60 15.17
CA LEU A 268 8.63 -9.03 15.93
C LEU A 268 7.37 -8.83 15.11
N LEU A 269 6.54 -9.85 14.99
CA LEU A 269 5.33 -9.85 14.20
C LEU A 269 4.12 -10.15 15.08
N ALA A 270 2.99 -9.52 14.74
CA ALA A 270 1.70 -9.79 15.37
C ALA A 270 0.66 -10.11 14.29
N ARG A 271 -0.05 -11.22 14.43
CA ARG A 271 -1.15 -11.62 13.55
C ARG A 271 -2.49 -11.33 14.19
N PHE A 272 -3.24 -10.41 13.63
CA PHE A 272 -4.59 -10.05 14.05
C PHE A 272 -5.49 -9.73 12.86
N ASP A 273 -6.81 -9.75 13.05
CA ASP A 273 -7.77 -9.75 11.95
C ASP A 273 -7.97 -8.38 11.30
N ARG A 274 -7.86 -7.28 12.09
CA ARG A 274 -8.16 -5.92 11.63
C ARG A 274 -7.54 -4.87 12.53
N HIS A 275 -7.37 -3.67 12.01
CA HIS A 275 -6.88 -2.53 12.77
C HIS A 275 -7.97 -1.73 13.49
N THR A 276 -9.24 -1.90 13.11
CA THR A 276 -10.39 -1.13 13.62
C THR A 276 -11.30 -2.00 14.46
N TRP A 277 -11.62 -1.56 15.67
CA TRP A 277 -12.30 -2.34 16.69
C TRP A 277 -13.43 -1.57 17.36
N THR A 278 -14.42 -2.29 17.85
CA THR A 278 -15.45 -1.73 18.74
C THR A 278 -14.95 -1.74 20.19
N ALA A 279 -15.30 -0.73 20.96
CA ALA A 279 -14.98 -0.64 22.40
C ALA A 279 -15.46 -1.87 23.16
N GLY A 280 -14.71 -2.29 24.17
CA GLY A 280 -15.02 -3.37 25.08
C GLY A 280 -14.88 -4.79 24.52
N VAL A 281 -14.48 -4.99 23.24
CA VAL A 281 -14.20 -6.33 22.72
C VAL A 281 -12.83 -6.84 23.15
N THR A 282 -12.62 -8.14 23.09
CA THR A 282 -11.29 -8.73 23.31
C THR A 282 -10.48 -8.69 22.01
N PHE A 283 -9.34 -8.03 22.07
CA PHE A 283 -8.31 -8.06 21.03
C PHE A 283 -7.46 -9.31 21.23
N ILE A 284 -7.20 -10.01 20.13
CA ILE A 284 -6.39 -11.23 20.11
C ILE A 284 -5.32 -11.07 19.02
N ALA A 285 -4.06 -11.36 19.38
CA ALA A 285 -2.97 -11.43 18.43
C ALA A 285 -2.07 -12.64 18.71
N ASP A 286 -1.69 -13.36 17.66
CA ASP A 286 -0.64 -14.38 17.73
C ASP A 286 0.69 -13.70 17.43
N LEU A 287 1.65 -13.79 18.37
CA LEU A 287 2.96 -13.16 18.25
C LEU A 287 3.99 -14.14 17.68
N GLU A 288 4.81 -13.63 16.78
CA GLU A 288 5.86 -14.39 16.10
C GLU A 288 7.16 -13.58 16.07
N PHE A 289 8.27 -14.29 15.89
CA PHE A 289 9.59 -13.69 15.74
C PHE A 289 10.26 -14.21 14.46
N ALA A 290 10.46 -13.33 13.50
CA ALA A 290 11.26 -13.61 12.32
C ALA A 290 12.74 -13.36 12.68
N HIS A 291 13.53 -14.42 12.65
CA HIS A 291 14.93 -14.42 13.06
C HIS A 291 15.82 -14.87 11.89
N TYR A 292 16.48 -13.92 11.28
CA TYR A 292 17.42 -14.11 10.18
C TYR A 292 18.79 -13.51 10.48
N GLY A 293 19.10 -13.31 11.75
CA GLY A 293 20.41 -12.85 12.21
C GLY A 293 21.51 -13.90 11.99
N PRO A 294 22.78 -13.52 12.07
CA PRO A 294 23.93 -14.38 11.74
C PRO A 294 24.25 -15.44 12.78
N ALA A 295 23.63 -15.38 13.97
CA ALA A 295 23.85 -16.29 15.08
C ALA A 295 22.52 -16.79 15.63
N ASP A 296 22.60 -17.87 16.41
CA ASP A 296 21.44 -18.40 17.12
C ASP A 296 20.82 -17.35 18.06
N PHE A 297 19.52 -17.44 18.21
CA PHE A 297 18.74 -16.49 18.99
C PHE A 297 18.95 -16.69 20.49
N THR A 298 19.32 -15.62 21.20
CA THR A 298 19.46 -15.62 22.65
C THR A 298 18.09 -15.63 23.32
N PRO A 299 17.84 -16.57 24.26
CA PRO A 299 16.56 -16.64 24.95
C PRO A 299 16.30 -15.37 25.77
N GLY A 300 15.03 -15.03 25.94
CA GLY A 300 14.61 -13.85 26.69
C GLY A 300 13.11 -13.75 26.81
N GLU A 301 12.62 -12.53 26.84
CA GLU A 301 11.18 -12.24 26.83
C GLU A 301 10.83 -11.19 25.74
N VAL A 302 9.62 -11.29 25.22
CA VAL A 302 8.98 -10.22 24.43
C VAL A 302 7.97 -9.52 25.33
N ARG A 303 8.26 -8.26 25.64
CA ARG A 303 7.33 -7.37 26.33
C ARG A 303 6.38 -6.75 25.31
N TRP A 304 5.12 -6.66 25.72
CA TRP A 304 4.10 -5.97 24.94
C TRP A 304 3.34 -4.96 25.79
N SER A 305 2.84 -3.91 25.13
CA SER A 305 1.86 -2.99 25.71
C SER A 305 0.80 -2.59 24.70
N LEU A 306 -0.43 -2.36 25.18
CA LEU A 306 -1.57 -1.88 24.42
C LEU A 306 -2.47 -1.00 25.30
N GLY A 307 -2.38 0.30 25.13
CA GLY A 307 -3.02 1.26 26.04
C GLY A 307 -2.48 1.10 27.47
N GLU A 308 -3.35 0.80 28.44
CA GLU A 308 -2.98 0.57 29.85
C GLU A 308 -2.59 -0.90 30.12
N ALA A 309 -2.89 -1.81 29.22
CA ALA A 309 -2.55 -3.21 29.36
C ALA A 309 -1.10 -3.49 28.92
N ALA A 310 -0.42 -4.35 29.65
CA ALA A 310 0.93 -4.78 29.34
C ALA A 310 1.17 -6.20 29.84
N GLY A 311 2.17 -6.85 29.26
CA GLY A 311 2.58 -8.19 29.67
C GLY A 311 3.86 -8.64 28.98
N SER A 312 4.22 -9.90 29.18
CA SER A 312 5.36 -10.52 28.51
C SER A 312 5.06 -11.96 28.09
N LEU A 313 5.76 -12.41 27.07
CA LEU A 313 5.78 -13.80 26.61
C LEU A 313 7.22 -14.29 26.57
N PRO A 314 7.48 -15.57 26.90
CA PRO A 314 8.82 -16.12 26.78
C PRO A 314 9.25 -16.20 25.32
N ALA A 315 10.50 -15.89 25.06
CA ALA A 315 11.17 -16.08 23.78
C ALA A 315 12.26 -17.13 23.95
N PRO A 316 11.99 -18.42 23.66
CA PRO A 316 12.97 -19.50 23.87
C PRO A 316 14.13 -19.39 22.88
N ALA A 317 15.27 -20.00 23.21
CA ALA A 317 16.40 -20.11 22.28
C ALA A 317 15.96 -20.77 20.96
N ALA A 318 16.49 -20.27 19.84
CA ALA A 318 16.21 -20.83 18.53
C ALA A 318 17.45 -20.70 17.62
N ALA A 319 17.65 -21.72 16.78
CA ALA A 319 18.65 -21.64 15.73
C ALA A 319 18.29 -20.50 14.75
N HIS A 320 19.30 -19.91 14.12
CA HIS A 320 19.08 -18.88 13.11
C HIS A 320 18.26 -19.39 11.92
N GLY A 321 17.64 -18.48 11.19
CA GLY A 321 16.87 -18.74 9.99
C GLY A 321 15.45 -19.24 10.29
N GLY A 322 14.47 -18.36 10.11
CA GLY A 322 13.06 -18.69 10.08
C GLY A 322 12.16 -17.93 11.05
N LEU A 323 10.90 -18.30 10.99
CA LEU A 323 9.83 -17.74 11.81
C LEU A 323 9.58 -18.62 13.04
N ARG A 324 9.44 -18.00 14.21
CA ARG A 324 9.22 -18.69 15.48
C ARG A 324 7.94 -18.18 16.16
N PRO A 325 6.99 -19.05 16.51
CA PRO A 325 5.85 -18.66 17.32
C PRO A 325 6.31 -18.31 18.75
N LEU A 326 5.78 -17.23 19.29
CA LEU A 326 6.04 -16.79 20.68
C LEU A 326 4.86 -17.08 21.61
N GLY A 327 3.63 -17.09 21.06
CA GLY A 327 2.42 -17.31 21.81
C GLY A 327 1.32 -16.33 21.45
N ARG A 328 0.25 -16.34 22.26
CA ARG A 328 -0.96 -15.53 22.03
C ARG A 328 -1.08 -14.45 23.09
N LEU A 329 -1.39 -13.26 22.65
CA LEU A 329 -1.80 -12.13 23.46
C LEU A 329 -3.32 -12.00 23.39
N GLU A 330 -3.97 -11.85 24.54
CA GLU A 330 -5.37 -11.51 24.66
C GLU A 330 -5.51 -10.31 25.60
N CYS A 331 -6.25 -9.29 25.16
CA CYS A 331 -6.42 -8.06 25.90
C CYS A 331 -7.82 -7.50 25.65
N ARG A 332 -8.55 -7.15 26.72
CA ARG A 332 -9.80 -6.42 26.58
C ARG A 332 -9.50 -4.97 26.22
N LEU A 333 -10.07 -4.52 25.08
CA LEU A 333 -9.96 -3.13 24.64
C LEU A 333 -10.79 -2.23 25.58
N PRO A 334 -10.42 -0.94 25.74
CA PRO A 334 -11.11 -0.04 26.64
C PRO A 334 -12.58 0.15 26.25
N ASP A 335 -13.43 0.26 27.25
CA ASP A 335 -14.80 0.73 27.12
C ASP A 335 -14.76 2.25 26.99
N THR A 336 -14.91 2.76 25.78
CA THR A 336 -14.78 4.20 25.52
C THR A 336 -16.00 4.77 24.82
N ALA A 337 -16.41 5.96 25.24
CA ALA A 337 -17.46 6.75 24.59
C ALA A 337 -16.91 7.64 23.45
N ARG A 338 -15.59 7.68 23.27
CA ARG A 338 -14.92 8.45 22.22
C ARG A 338 -13.97 7.55 21.44
N ALA A 339 -13.86 7.78 20.13
CA ALA A 339 -12.87 7.12 19.31
C ALA A 339 -11.45 7.41 19.84
N CYS A 340 -10.60 6.40 19.89
CA CYS A 340 -9.21 6.55 20.28
C CYS A 340 -8.29 5.69 19.42
N ARG A 341 -7.04 6.15 19.25
CA ARG A 341 -5.96 5.39 18.66
C ARG A 341 -5.11 4.80 19.78
N LEU A 342 -4.89 3.51 19.73
CA LEU A 342 -3.96 2.77 20.57
C LEU A 342 -2.77 2.28 19.73
N GLU A 343 -1.70 1.90 20.38
CA GLU A 343 -0.56 1.28 19.72
C GLU A 343 -0.17 0.00 20.47
N LEU A 344 -0.21 -1.13 19.77
CA LEU A 344 0.40 -2.37 20.26
C LEU A 344 1.90 -2.26 20.04
N THR A 345 2.68 -2.17 21.10
CA THR A 345 4.14 -2.19 21.02
C THR A 345 4.68 -3.55 21.44
N LEU A 346 5.72 -4.01 20.76
CA LEU A 346 6.43 -5.25 21.03
C LEU A 346 7.91 -4.94 21.18
N THR A 347 8.57 -5.52 22.19
CA THR A 347 10.01 -5.35 22.40
C THR A 347 10.64 -6.66 22.87
N HIS A 348 11.61 -7.18 22.11
CA HIS A 348 12.46 -8.28 22.56
C HIS A 348 13.62 -7.75 23.39
N VAL A 349 13.64 -8.08 24.66
CA VAL A 349 14.57 -7.47 25.64
C VAL A 349 16.05 -7.71 25.30
N PRO A 350 16.53 -8.92 24.98
CA PRO A 350 17.94 -9.12 24.71
C PRO A 350 18.46 -8.45 23.44
N SER A 351 17.71 -8.48 22.33
CA SER A 351 18.16 -7.92 21.04
C SER A 351 17.82 -6.45 20.86
N GLY A 352 16.90 -5.90 21.67
CA GLY A 352 16.37 -4.56 21.45
C GLY A 352 15.47 -4.41 20.21
N ALA A 353 15.12 -5.52 19.52
CA ALA A 353 14.19 -5.48 18.39
C ALA A 353 12.81 -5.00 18.87
N THR A 354 12.24 -4.06 18.15
CA THR A 354 10.93 -3.47 18.45
C THR A 354 10.04 -3.46 17.22
N ASN A 355 8.72 -3.63 17.43
CA ASN A 355 7.72 -3.34 16.42
C ASN A 355 6.49 -2.71 17.06
N ALA A 356 5.64 -2.04 16.26
CA ALA A 356 4.45 -1.38 16.75
C ALA A 356 3.34 -1.40 15.71
N TYR A 357 2.09 -1.61 16.16
CA TYR A 357 0.91 -1.70 15.30
C TYR A 357 -0.18 -0.76 15.80
N PRO A 358 -0.67 0.18 14.99
CA PRO A 358 -1.78 1.05 15.35
C PRO A 358 -3.10 0.28 15.35
N LEU A 359 -3.93 0.55 16.35
CA LEU A 359 -5.30 0.07 16.47
C LEU A 359 -6.22 1.25 16.74
N TRP A 360 -7.40 1.26 16.13
CA TRP A 360 -8.43 2.26 16.38
C TRP A 360 -9.60 1.60 17.08
N VAL A 361 -10.03 2.18 18.20
CA VAL A 361 -11.15 1.69 19.00
C VAL A 361 -12.27 2.73 18.97
N TYR A 362 -13.46 2.30 18.57
CA TYR A 362 -14.63 3.14 18.36
C TYR A 362 -15.76 2.76 19.29
N PRO A 363 -16.58 3.74 19.75
CA PRO A 363 -17.78 3.46 20.53
C PRO A 363 -18.71 2.45 19.86
N ALA A 364 -19.35 1.59 20.66
CA ALA A 364 -20.33 0.63 20.16
C ALA A 364 -21.65 1.29 19.73
N ALA A 365 -22.01 2.41 20.36
CA ALA A 365 -23.29 3.08 20.14
C ALA A 365 -23.34 3.84 18.80
N ASN A 366 -24.49 3.73 18.13
CA ASN A 366 -24.80 4.56 16.96
C ASN A 366 -25.21 5.98 17.40
N THR A 367 -24.84 6.99 16.62
CA THR A 367 -25.37 8.34 16.79
C THR A 367 -26.67 8.47 15.99
N PRO A 368 -27.80 8.82 16.62
CA PRO A 368 -29.03 9.11 15.88
C PRO A 368 -28.84 10.34 15.00
N VAL A 369 -29.61 10.43 13.92
CA VAL A 369 -29.64 11.64 13.08
C VAL A 369 -30.21 12.79 13.92
N PRO A 370 -29.49 13.90 14.08
CA PRO A 370 -29.95 15.04 14.86
C PRO A 370 -31.23 15.66 14.30
N PRO A 371 -32.17 16.16 15.17
CA PRO A 371 -33.38 16.85 14.72
C PRO A 371 -33.04 18.04 13.79
N GLY A 372 -33.82 18.21 12.73
CA GLY A 372 -33.65 19.30 11.77
C GLY A 372 -32.55 19.07 10.71
N LEU A 373 -31.85 17.93 10.75
CA LEU A 373 -30.90 17.51 9.75
C LEU A 373 -31.51 16.42 8.87
N VAL A 374 -31.33 16.50 7.55
CA VAL A 374 -31.69 15.45 6.59
C VAL A 374 -30.45 14.64 6.20
N LEU A 375 -30.48 13.36 6.55
CA LEU A 375 -29.49 12.39 6.04
C LEU A 375 -30.09 11.66 4.83
N THR A 376 -29.45 11.75 3.68
CA THR A 376 -29.91 11.11 2.45
C THR A 376 -28.78 10.41 1.71
N ARG A 377 -29.12 9.47 0.83
CA ARG A 377 -28.21 8.81 -0.11
C ARG A 377 -28.39 9.31 -1.55
N ARG A 378 -29.29 10.28 -1.76
CA ARG A 378 -29.59 10.86 -3.07
C ARG A 378 -29.77 12.36 -2.97
N PHE A 379 -29.28 13.05 -3.97
CA PHE A 379 -29.60 14.44 -4.19
C PHE A 379 -30.89 14.50 -5.02
N ASP A 380 -32.01 14.50 -4.35
CA ASP A 380 -33.36 14.45 -4.92
C ASP A 380 -34.17 15.71 -4.57
N ALA A 381 -35.40 15.77 -5.07
CA ALA A 381 -36.29 16.92 -4.82
C ALA A 381 -36.55 17.21 -3.33
N ALA A 382 -36.49 16.20 -2.44
CA ALA A 382 -36.60 16.41 -1.01
C ALA A 382 -35.37 17.09 -0.43
N ALA A 383 -34.15 16.68 -0.86
CA ALA A 383 -32.93 17.36 -0.48
C ALA A 383 -32.87 18.79 -1.02
N GLU A 384 -33.26 19.02 -2.27
CA GLU A 384 -33.33 20.35 -2.88
C GLU A 384 -34.32 21.26 -2.13
N SER A 385 -35.52 20.77 -1.82
CA SER A 385 -36.53 21.52 -1.05
C SER A 385 -36.04 21.89 0.35
N THR A 386 -35.33 20.97 1.03
CA THR A 386 -34.72 21.23 2.34
C THR A 386 -33.68 22.35 2.26
N LEU A 387 -32.81 22.31 1.26
CA LEU A 387 -31.79 23.34 1.07
C LEU A 387 -32.41 24.70 0.69
N ALA A 388 -33.43 24.71 -0.17
CA ALA A 388 -34.16 25.93 -0.55
C ALA A 388 -34.84 26.58 0.65
N ALA A 389 -35.27 25.80 1.63
CA ALA A 389 -35.85 26.28 2.89
C ALA A 389 -34.77 26.70 3.92
N GLY A 390 -33.47 26.67 3.60
CA GLY A 390 -32.37 27.02 4.52
C GLY A 390 -31.99 25.88 5.47
N GLY A 391 -32.43 24.66 5.21
CA GLY A 391 -32.13 23.49 6.02
C GLY A 391 -30.71 22.93 5.80
N THR A 392 -30.40 21.88 6.56
CA THR A 392 -29.13 21.19 6.53
C THR A 392 -29.30 19.77 5.96
N VAL A 393 -28.51 19.44 4.94
CA VAL A 393 -28.49 18.11 4.31
C VAL A 393 -27.10 17.48 4.45
N VAL A 394 -27.05 16.22 4.85
CA VAL A 394 -25.87 15.34 4.75
C VAL A 394 -26.17 14.30 3.68
N LEU A 395 -25.44 14.36 2.58
CA LEU A 395 -25.54 13.42 1.46
C LEU A 395 -24.42 12.40 1.58
N CYS A 396 -24.75 11.14 1.83
CA CYS A 396 -23.83 10.01 1.70
C CYS A 396 -24.02 9.35 0.32
N ALA A 397 -22.94 8.87 -0.29
CA ALA A 397 -23.04 8.15 -1.57
C ALA A 397 -23.95 6.92 -1.46
N ASP A 398 -24.56 6.54 -2.57
CA ASP A 398 -25.24 5.25 -2.74
C ASP A 398 -24.32 4.30 -3.50
N ALA A 399 -23.86 3.23 -2.84
CA ALA A 399 -22.94 2.25 -3.45
C ALA A 399 -23.49 1.63 -4.75
N ALA A 400 -24.81 1.59 -4.91
CA ALA A 400 -25.46 1.11 -6.15
C ALA A 400 -25.47 2.14 -7.29
N ARG A 401 -25.07 3.39 -7.02
CA ARG A 401 -25.14 4.52 -7.96
C ARG A 401 -23.93 5.44 -7.79
N PRO A 402 -22.75 5.01 -8.31
CA PRO A 402 -21.53 5.81 -8.19
C PRO A 402 -21.69 7.16 -8.91
N PHE A 403 -20.96 8.16 -8.44
CA PHE A 403 -20.89 9.45 -9.10
C PHE A 403 -20.22 9.32 -10.48
N PRO A 404 -20.70 10.07 -11.48
CA PRO A 404 -20.27 9.91 -12.87
C PRO A 404 -18.83 10.42 -13.09
N GLY A 405 -18.15 9.82 -14.07
CA GLY A 405 -16.89 10.33 -14.61
C GLY A 405 -15.68 10.27 -13.69
N THR A 406 -15.79 9.60 -12.54
CA THR A 406 -14.71 9.51 -11.56
C THR A 406 -14.23 8.07 -11.36
N PRO A 407 -12.94 7.86 -11.02
CA PRO A 407 -12.46 6.54 -10.64
C PRO A 407 -13.08 6.11 -9.32
N GLY A 408 -13.32 4.81 -9.14
CA GLY A 408 -13.61 4.25 -7.83
C GLY A 408 -12.42 4.38 -6.88
N GLY A 409 -12.66 4.20 -5.59
CA GLY A 409 -11.59 4.20 -4.60
C GLY A 409 -10.81 2.89 -4.56
N GLY A 410 -9.66 2.96 -3.93
CA GLY A 410 -8.80 1.82 -3.59
C GLY A 410 -7.95 2.18 -2.37
N PHE A 411 -7.59 1.19 -1.56
CA PHE A 411 -6.67 1.43 -0.46
C PHE A 411 -5.23 1.53 -0.98
N THR A 412 -4.82 0.59 -1.83
CA THR A 412 -3.47 0.60 -2.41
C THR A 412 -3.31 1.76 -3.38
N PRO A 413 -2.14 2.41 -3.39
CA PRO A 413 -1.79 3.31 -4.48
C PRO A 413 -1.81 2.61 -5.84
N ASP A 414 -1.84 3.41 -6.90
CA ASP A 414 -1.63 2.95 -8.27
C ASP A 414 -0.44 1.99 -8.36
N PHE A 415 -0.65 0.87 -9.05
CA PHE A 415 0.36 -0.16 -9.20
C PHE A 415 1.30 0.23 -10.35
N TRP A 416 2.58 0.45 -10.06
CA TRP A 416 3.64 0.82 -10.98
C TRP A 416 3.33 2.14 -11.72
N CYS A 417 2.48 2.09 -12.74
CA CYS A 417 1.96 3.25 -13.43
C CYS A 417 0.61 2.94 -14.09
N TRP A 418 -0.32 3.88 -14.02
CA TRP A 418 -1.68 3.70 -14.52
C TRP A 418 -1.76 3.45 -16.02
N SER A 419 -0.89 4.04 -16.82
CA SER A 419 -0.88 3.85 -18.27
C SER A 419 -0.65 2.40 -18.70
N MET A 420 0.06 1.61 -17.86
CA MET A 420 0.30 0.19 -18.12
C MET A 420 -0.77 -0.72 -17.51
N PHE A 421 -1.33 -0.36 -16.33
CA PHE A 421 -2.21 -1.22 -15.55
C PHE A 421 -3.56 -0.53 -15.26
N LYS A 422 -4.33 -0.24 -16.32
CA LYS A 422 -5.60 0.50 -16.27
C LYS A 422 -6.76 -0.24 -15.59
N ASN A 423 -6.58 -1.48 -15.19
CA ASN A 423 -7.55 -2.28 -14.43
C ASN A 423 -7.61 -1.95 -12.93
N VAL A 424 -6.72 -1.11 -12.45
CA VAL A 424 -6.76 -0.55 -11.09
C VAL A 424 -7.42 0.84 -11.12
N PRO A 425 -7.97 1.34 -10.00
CA PRO A 425 -8.54 2.69 -9.94
C PRO A 425 -7.56 3.79 -10.34
N GLY A 426 -6.27 3.59 -10.08
CA GLY A 426 -5.21 4.55 -10.40
C GLY A 426 -5.26 5.79 -9.53
N THR A 427 -5.68 5.66 -8.28
CA THR A 427 -5.62 6.71 -7.25
C THR A 427 -4.44 6.47 -6.32
N LEU A 428 -4.02 7.51 -5.60
CA LEU A 428 -2.82 7.49 -4.77
C LEU A 428 -3.15 7.65 -3.27
N GLY A 429 -4.35 7.23 -2.86
CA GLY A 429 -4.85 7.36 -1.50
C GLY A 429 -5.59 8.67 -1.26
N LEU A 430 -5.67 9.07 0.02
CA LEU A 430 -6.45 10.23 0.47
C LEU A 430 -5.52 11.30 1.03
N ALA A 431 -5.83 12.57 0.72
CA ALA A 431 -5.31 13.74 1.43
C ALA A 431 -6.41 14.26 2.35
N ILE A 432 -6.12 14.37 3.65
CA ILE A 432 -7.09 14.60 4.72
C ILE A 432 -6.70 15.87 5.48
N ASP A 433 -7.63 16.80 5.63
CA ASP A 433 -7.51 17.87 6.63
C ASP A 433 -7.92 17.30 7.99
N ALA A 434 -6.95 16.67 8.67
CA ALA A 434 -7.18 16.03 9.96
C ALA A 434 -7.56 17.02 11.09
N THR A 435 -7.41 18.32 10.86
CA THR A 435 -7.74 19.38 11.82
C THR A 435 -9.17 19.89 11.67
N HIS A 436 -9.85 19.52 10.58
CA HIS A 436 -11.19 20.01 10.29
C HIS A 436 -12.20 19.54 11.33
N PRO A 437 -13.12 20.42 11.83
CA PRO A 437 -14.09 20.09 12.87
C PRO A 437 -14.99 18.88 12.54
N ALA A 438 -15.24 18.60 11.26
CA ALA A 438 -15.99 17.43 10.83
C ALA A 438 -15.36 16.10 11.28
N LEU A 439 -14.05 16.07 11.53
CA LEU A 439 -13.29 14.90 11.95
C LEU A 439 -12.95 14.90 13.46
N ALA A 440 -13.46 15.83 14.24
CA ALA A 440 -13.15 15.98 15.67
C ALA A 440 -13.46 14.72 16.51
N CYS A 441 -14.43 13.90 16.08
CA CYS A 441 -14.78 12.63 16.72
C CYS A 441 -14.21 11.40 15.98
N PHE A 442 -13.36 11.61 14.98
CA PHE A 442 -12.73 10.57 14.16
C PHE A 442 -11.23 10.84 14.04
N PRO A 443 -10.44 10.47 15.06
CA PRO A 443 -9.00 10.74 15.07
C PRO A 443 -8.33 10.08 13.86
N THR A 444 -7.68 10.90 13.04
CA THR A 444 -7.06 10.46 11.79
C THR A 444 -5.78 11.25 11.52
N GLU A 445 -4.90 10.70 10.69
CA GLU A 445 -3.74 11.38 10.14
C GLU A 445 -4.11 12.13 8.84
N THR A 446 -3.13 12.82 8.25
CA THR A 446 -3.31 13.61 7.02
C THR A 446 -3.38 12.75 5.75
N HIS A 447 -3.33 11.43 5.88
CA HIS A 447 -3.34 10.45 4.79
C HIS A 447 -4.19 9.24 5.15
N SER A 448 -4.57 8.44 4.16
CA SER A 448 -5.20 7.14 4.40
C SER A 448 -4.21 6.17 5.05
N ASN A 449 -4.59 5.65 6.21
CA ASN A 449 -3.89 4.61 6.95
C ASN A 449 -4.80 3.38 7.12
N TRP A 450 -4.47 2.42 7.97
CA TRP A 450 -5.24 1.19 8.14
C TRP A 450 -6.68 1.38 8.62
N GLN A 451 -7.03 2.48 9.31
CA GLN A 451 -8.44 2.76 9.62
C GLN A 451 -9.27 3.08 8.37
N TRP A 452 -8.61 3.51 7.28
CA TRP A 452 -9.23 3.83 6.00
C TRP A 452 -9.30 2.64 5.04
N PHE A 453 -8.81 1.46 5.42
CA PHE A 453 -8.71 0.32 4.49
C PHE A 453 -10.04 0.03 3.77
N HIS A 454 -11.11 -0.21 4.53
CA HIS A 454 -12.42 -0.47 3.95
C HIS A 454 -13.10 0.79 3.41
N LEU A 455 -12.87 1.94 4.05
CA LEU A 455 -13.44 3.21 3.61
C LEU A 455 -12.86 3.65 2.26
N ALA A 456 -11.55 3.59 2.10
CA ALA A 456 -10.89 3.95 0.83
C ALA A 456 -11.29 2.99 -0.29
N GLY A 457 -11.41 1.68 0.00
CA GLY A 457 -11.88 0.67 -0.96
C GLY A 457 -13.32 0.89 -1.44
N ALA A 458 -14.16 1.54 -0.63
CA ALA A 458 -15.55 1.86 -0.94
C ALA A 458 -15.75 3.32 -1.39
N ALA A 459 -14.69 4.10 -1.53
CA ALA A 459 -14.78 5.52 -1.86
C ALA A 459 -15.31 5.76 -3.27
N GLN A 460 -16.24 6.70 -3.38
CA GLN A 460 -16.84 7.18 -4.61
C GLN A 460 -16.65 8.71 -4.65
N PRO A 461 -15.50 9.20 -5.10
CA PRO A 461 -15.25 10.63 -5.13
C PRO A 461 -16.15 11.36 -6.12
N VAL A 462 -16.44 12.61 -5.84
CA VAL A 462 -17.14 13.53 -6.75
C VAL A 462 -16.12 14.31 -7.57
N GLY A 463 -16.29 14.38 -8.89
CA GLY A 463 -15.54 15.27 -9.75
C GLY A 463 -15.90 16.74 -9.47
N LEU A 464 -14.89 17.57 -9.20
CA LEU A 464 -15.12 18.96 -8.75
C LEU A 464 -15.02 19.99 -9.89
N ASP A 465 -14.90 19.56 -11.16
CA ASP A 465 -14.66 20.48 -12.29
C ASP A 465 -15.84 21.42 -12.56
N ALA A 466 -17.08 20.96 -12.30
CA ALA A 466 -18.28 21.79 -12.38
C ALA A 466 -18.47 22.73 -11.19
N LEU A 467 -17.68 22.55 -10.11
CA LEU A 467 -17.79 23.29 -8.87
C LEU A 467 -16.72 24.40 -8.78
N PRO A 468 -16.93 25.43 -7.97
CA PRO A 468 -16.00 26.55 -7.85
C PRO A 468 -14.55 26.11 -7.58
N ALA A 469 -13.59 26.74 -8.27
CA ALA A 469 -12.17 26.44 -8.13
C ALA A 469 -11.63 26.64 -6.72
N GLY A 470 -12.28 27.50 -5.92
CA GLY A 470 -11.93 27.76 -4.51
C GLY A 470 -12.43 26.70 -3.53
N LEU A 471 -13.27 25.75 -3.96
CA LEU A 471 -13.74 24.66 -3.11
C LEU A 471 -12.56 23.81 -2.63
N ARG A 472 -12.42 23.68 -1.31
CA ARG A 472 -11.42 22.84 -0.66
C ARG A 472 -12.13 21.70 0.06
N PRO A 473 -12.01 20.46 -0.41
CA PRO A 473 -12.55 19.31 0.31
C PRO A 473 -11.89 19.11 1.68
N ILE A 474 -12.66 18.58 2.62
CA ILE A 474 -12.17 18.08 3.91
C ILE A 474 -11.30 16.85 3.68
N ILE A 475 -11.72 16.00 2.72
CA ILE A 475 -10.98 14.83 2.28
C ILE A 475 -11.00 14.80 0.74
N GLU A 476 -9.81 14.74 0.15
CA GLU A 476 -9.59 14.60 -1.28
C GLU A 476 -9.10 13.19 -1.61
N VAL A 477 -9.60 12.59 -2.69
CA VAL A 477 -8.95 11.44 -3.32
C VAL A 477 -7.83 11.97 -4.19
N ILE A 478 -6.63 11.47 -3.99
CA ILE A 478 -5.46 11.85 -4.79
C ILE A 478 -5.51 11.07 -6.10
N ASP A 479 -5.80 11.75 -7.19
CA ASP A 479 -5.76 11.13 -8.51
C ASP A 479 -4.33 10.94 -9.00
N ASN A 480 -4.12 10.00 -9.94
CA ASN A 480 -2.81 9.85 -10.55
C ASN A 480 -2.46 11.09 -11.42
N PRO A 481 -1.16 11.38 -11.62
CA PRO A 481 -0.74 12.57 -12.36
C PRO A 481 -1.04 12.51 -13.86
N GLU A 482 -1.42 11.33 -14.38
CA GLU A 482 -1.76 11.17 -15.80
C GLU A 482 -3.17 11.67 -16.10
N ARG A 483 -4.15 11.47 -15.20
CA ARG A 483 -5.51 12.03 -15.28
C ARG A 483 -5.60 13.42 -14.69
N ALA A 484 -5.08 13.60 -13.47
CA ALA A 484 -5.04 14.87 -12.73
C ALA A 484 -6.43 15.48 -12.51
N GLN A 485 -7.42 14.67 -12.11
CA GLN A 485 -8.77 15.13 -11.79
C GLN A 485 -8.81 15.74 -10.37
N ARG A 486 -9.68 16.75 -10.18
CA ARG A 486 -10.04 17.28 -8.86
C ARG A 486 -11.13 16.39 -8.26
N LEU A 487 -10.82 15.64 -7.20
CA LEU A 487 -11.69 14.61 -6.64
C LEU A 487 -11.98 14.88 -5.16
N GLY A 488 -13.22 15.25 -4.84
CA GLY A 488 -13.67 15.43 -3.46
C GLY A 488 -14.33 14.17 -2.90
N LEU A 489 -13.84 13.66 -1.76
CA LEU A 489 -14.50 12.57 -1.05
C LEU A 489 -15.45 13.09 0.01
N ILE A 490 -15.03 14.06 0.83
CA ILE A 490 -15.87 14.75 1.79
C ILE A 490 -15.66 16.26 1.63
N PHE A 491 -16.74 16.99 1.38
CA PHE A 491 -16.70 18.44 1.24
C PHE A 491 -18.04 19.08 1.63
N GLU A 492 -18.00 20.37 1.84
CA GLU A 492 -19.18 21.15 2.23
C GLU A 492 -19.37 22.37 1.33
N VAL A 493 -20.63 22.70 1.09
CA VAL A 493 -21.02 23.83 0.24
C VAL A 493 -22.30 24.49 0.74
N ARG A 494 -22.49 25.76 0.40
CA ARG A 494 -23.73 26.49 0.59
C ARG A 494 -24.55 26.44 -0.70
N VAL A 495 -25.80 26.00 -0.61
CA VAL A 495 -26.74 25.92 -1.74
C VAL A 495 -27.92 26.85 -1.44
N GLY A 496 -27.94 28.02 -2.07
CA GLY A 496 -28.86 29.08 -1.69
C GLY A 496 -28.73 29.45 -0.20
N PRO A 497 -29.82 29.42 0.59
CA PRO A 497 -29.76 29.61 2.05
C PRO A 497 -29.37 28.32 2.81
N GLY A 498 -29.38 27.16 2.15
CA GLY A 498 -29.15 25.86 2.77
C GLY A 498 -27.67 25.45 2.84
N ARG A 499 -27.39 24.44 3.66
CA ARG A 499 -26.04 23.92 3.92
C ARG A 499 -25.99 22.45 3.55
N LEU A 500 -25.04 22.06 2.73
CA LEU A 500 -24.86 20.69 2.25
C LEU A 500 -23.47 20.18 2.63
N LEU A 501 -23.43 19.02 3.28
CA LEU A 501 -22.22 18.21 3.47
C LEU A 501 -22.32 16.98 2.56
N VAL A 502 -21.38 16.82 1.63
CA VAL A 502 -21.29 15.67 0.73
C VAL A 502 -20.22 14.70 1.22
N CYS A 503 -20.58 13.43 1.27
CA CYS A 503 -19.69 12.31 1.62
C CYS A 503 -19.78 11.23 0.55
N GLY A 504 -18.69 11.01 -0.18
CA GLY A 504 -18.55 9.98 -1.22
C GLY A 504 -18.42 8.55 -0.67
N LEU A 505 -18.99 8.27 0.48
CA LEU A 505 -19.03 6.95 1.12
C LEU A 505 -20.46 6.60 1.49
N ASP A 506 -20.86 5.36 1.26
CA ASP A 506 -22.13 4.82 1.78
C ASP A 506 -21.99 4.46 3.26
N LEU A 507 -21.76 5.48 4.11
CA LEU A 507 -21.52 5.28 5.53
C LEU A 507 -22.69 4.59 6.26
N PRO A 508 -23.98 4.83 5.93
CA PRO A 508 -25.07 4.09 6.52
C PRO A 508 -24.99 2.58 6.26
N ALA A 509 -24.64 2.15 5.04
CA ALA A 509 -24.50 0.74 4.72
C ALA A 509 -23.22 0.13 5.30
N LEU A 510 -22.07 0.79 5.13
CA LEU A 510 -20.77 0.36 5.65
C LEU A 510 -20.78 0.23 7.18
N GLY A 511 -21.49 1.12 7.87
CA GLY A 511 -21.59 1.13 9.33
C GLY A 511 -22.24 -0.11 9.93
N ALA A 512 -22.93 -0.93 9.15
CA ALA A 512 -23.49 -2.21 9.62
C ALA A 512 -22.39 -3.19 10.05
N THR A 513 -21.23 -3.18 9.39
CA THR A 513 -20.13 -4.13 9.62
C THR A 513 -18.82 -3.46 10.04
N HIS A 514 -18.63 -2.17 9.75
CA HIS A 514 -17.39 -1.44 9.96
C HIS A 514 -17.54 -0.36 11.06
N PRO A 515 -16.88 -0.52 12.22
CA PRO A 515 -16.98 0.46 13.32
C PRO A 515 -16.41 1.83 12.94
N GLU A 516 -15.39 1.89 12.08
CA GLU A 516 -14.84 3.13 11.53
C GLU A 516 -15.86 3.90 10.70
N ALA A 517 -16.68 3.22 9.90
CA ALA A 517 -17.74 3.88 9.12
C ALA A 517 -18.82 4.49 10.02
N ARG A 518 -19.24 3.78 11.09
CA ARG A 518 -20.16 4.33 12.10
C ARG A 518 -19.59 5.55 12.79
N ALA A 519 -18.30 5.48 13.16
CA ALA A 519 -17.63 6.57 13.85
C ALA A 519 -17.49 7.81 12.96
N LEU A 520 -17.13 7.62 11.68
CA LEU A 520 -17.05 8.71 10.71
C LEU A 520 -18.44 9.35 10.50
N LEU A 521 -19.48 8.54 10.27
CA LEU A 521 -20.85 9.05 10.15
C LEU A 521 -21.26 9.85 11.39
N SER A 522 -20.98 9.32 12.59
CA SER A 522 -21.24 10.00 13.86
C SER A 522 -20.54 11.37 13.92
N SER A 523 -19.28 11.45 13.50
CA SER A 523 -18.51 12.70 13.46
C SER A 523 -19.14 13.71 12.52
N LEU A 524 -19.48 13.28 11.29
CA LEU A 524 -20.11 14.15 10.28
C LEU A 524 -21.49 14.66 10.73
N LEU A 525 -22.32 13.80 11.31
CA LEU A 525 -23.65 14.20 11.80
C LEU A 525 -23.57 15.21 12.95
N ARG A 526 -22.64 15.01 13.90
CA ARG A 526 -22.41 15.96 15.00
C ARG A 526 -21.91 17.30 14.49
N TYR A 527 -21.00 17.27 13.53
CA TYR A 527 -20.49 18.47 12.89
C TYR A 527 -21.60 19.23 12.16
N ALA A 528 -22.37 18.55 11.30
CA ALA A 528 -23.43 19.15 10.52
C ALA A 528 -24.57 19.77 11.38
N ALA A 529 -24.74 19.26 12.61
CA ALA A 529 -25.71 19.81 13.59
C ALA A 529 -25.12 20.93 14.45
N SER A 530 -23.81 21.22 14.35
CA SER A 530 -23.15 22.21 15.20
C SER A 530 -23.11 23.59 14.55
N PRO A 531 -22.91 24.67 15.33
CA PRO A 531 -22.68 26.01 14.79
C PRO A 531 -21.40 26.13 13.94
N ALA A 532 -20.44 25.18 14.10
CA ALA A 532 -19.22 25.16 13.31
C ALA A 532 -19.47 24.79 11.83
N PHE A 533 -20.61 24.15 11.52
CA PHE A 533 -20.99 23.85 10.14
C PHE A 533 -21.52 25.11 9.46
N ALA A 534 -20.65 25.90 8.88
CA ALA A 534 -20.95 27.15 8.20
C ALA A 534 -20.20 27.23 6.86
N PRO A 535 -20.61 26.40 5.85
CA PRO A 535 -19.91 26.35 4.57
C PRO A 535 -19.91 27.71 3.87
N GLU A 536 -18.74 28.18 3.48
CA GLU A 536 -18.55 29.49 2.87
C GLU A 536 -18.72 29.52 1.35
N VAL A 537 -18.40 28.38 0.68
CA VAL A 537 -18.41 28.30 -0.77
C VAL A 537 -19.83 28.15 -1.30
N PRO A 538 -20.37 29.17 -2.01
CA PRO A 538 -21.68 29.04 -2.64
C PRO A 538 -21.58 28.20 -3.91
N VAL A 539 -22.58 27.33 -4.12
CA VAL A 539 -22.72 26.52 -5.32
C VAL A 539 -24.13 26.63 -5.85
N GLU A 540 -24.24 26.86 -7.16
CA GLU A 540 -25.52 26.84 -7.85
C GLU A 540 -26.07 25.42 -7.94
N PRO A 541 -27.39 25.20 -7.72
CA PRO A 541 -28.00 23.88 -7.79
C PRO A 541 -27.68 23.12 -9.09
N ALA A 542 -27.69 23.80 -10.24
CA ALA A 542 -27.39 23.18 -11.53
C ALA A 542 -25.96 22.63 -11.61
N ALA A 543 -24.96 23.35 -11.07
CA ALA A 543 -23.59 22.88 -11.02
C ALA A 543 -23.44 21.65 -10.11
N LEU A 544 -24.17 21.63 -9.00
CA LEU A 544 -24.20 20.50 -8.09
C LEU A 544 -24.86 19.27 -8.74
N VAL A 545 -25.98 19.44 -9.43
CA VAL A 545 -26.62 18.36 -10.21
C VAL A 545 -25.65 17.79 -11.24
N THR A 546 -24.94 18.66 -11.99
CA THR A 546 -23.92 18.22 -12.94
C THR A 546 -22.81 17.40 -12.26
N ALA A 547 -22.32 17.82 -11.09
CA ALA A 547 -21.27 17.11 -10.38
C ALA A 547 -21.73 15.75 -9.81
N LEU A 548 -22.99 15.64 -9.40
CA LEU A 548 -23.53 14.44 -8.72
C LEU A 548 -24.25 13.47 -9.68
N HIS A 549 -24.76 13.93 -10.82
CA HIS A 549 -25.57 13.10 -11.73
C HIS A 549 -25.06 13.07 -13.18
N GLY A 550 -24.11 13.93 -13.59
CA GLY A 550 -23.55 14.07 -14.93
C GLY A 550 -24.34 15.00 -15.84
#